data_3c63f9dba1a99af65ccaf8e6ab6c0170
#
_entry.id   3c63f9dba1a99af65ccaf8e6ab6c0170
#
_cell.length_a   1.000
_cell.length_b   1.000
_cell.length_c   1.000
_cell.angle_alpha   90.00
_cell.angle_beta   90.00
_cell.angle_gamma   90.00
#
_symmetry.space_group_name_H-M   'P 1'
#
loop_
_entity.id
_entity.type
_entity.pdbx_description
1 polymer ?
#
loop_
_entity_poly.entity_id
_entity_poly.type
_entity_poly.pdbx_seq_one_letter_code
_entity_poly.pdbx_strand_id
1 'polypeptide(L)'
;MNKQDVIDFFDRCAPTWDAEMIKDDAIIEGILDNAEVTAGMDVLDVASGTGVMFPYYLKRGVASVTGIDISPAMAKIAADKYADTPNVRVICGDVEQTPFDRKFDRIVVYNAFPHFPDPQNLIRVLAGLLKEDGRLTIAHGASREAIDHHHQGSASKVSCGLMSAEHLKKLFGPHFQVEVVISNRHMYQVSGVKRDSLVHDHGHGHPPPHDPAHAAADTPMDELLALMKYMVGHNDAHAQELAELADQLSAAGKSRAYRELMDVVSDFDMVNARLDAVLKELTVDTAAED
;
A
#
# COMPACT_ATOMS: atom_id res chain seq x y z
N MET A 1 22.48 -4.68 -2.67
CA MET A 1 22.15 -3.51 -3.49
C MET A 1 22.91 -2.30 -2.95
N ASN A 2 23.56 -1.53 -3.82
CA ASN A 2 24.31 -0.30 -3.47
C ASN A 2 23.51 0.91 -3.96
N LYS A 3 23.44 2.00 -3.18
CA LYS A 3 22.72 3.22 -3.57
C LYS A 3 23.27 3.86 -4.85
N GLN A 4 24.59 3.77 -5.11
CA GLN A 4 25.17 4.28 -6.35
C GLN A 4 24.65 3.51 -7.59
N ASP A 5 24.49 2.20 -7.50
CA ASP A 5 23.92 1.42 -8.60
C ASP A 5 22.47 1.85 -8.92
N VAL A 6 21.70 2.20 -7.89
CA VAL A 6 20.33 2.74 -8.03
C VAL A 6 20.36 4.09 -8.75
N ILE A 7 21.22 5.01 -8.33
CA ILE A 7 21.41 6.33 -8.97
C ILE A 7 21.75 6.14 -10.45
N ASP A 8 22.80 5.36 -10.74
CA ASP A 8 23.30 5.15 -12.10
C ASP A 8 22.24 4.50 -13.00
N PHE A 9 21.40 3.63 -12.44
CA PHE A 9 20.30 3.02 -13.18
C PHE A 9 19.24 4.04 -13.55
N PHE A 10 18.72 4.79 -12.58
CA PHE A 10 17.65 5.77 -12.82
C PHE A 10 18.12 6.98 -13.62
N ASP A 11 19.38 7.41 -13.47
CA ASP A 11 19.96 8.45 -14.32
C ASP A 11 19.96 8.05 -15.81
N ARG A 12 20.23 6.76 -16.12
CA ARG A 12 20.15 6.26 -17.49
C ARG A 12 18.71 6.17 -18.02
N CYS A 13 17.75 5.84 -17.16
CA CYS A 13 16.35 5.71 -17.55
C CYS A 13 15.64 7.08 -17.68
N ALA A 14 16.13 8.10 -17.00
CA ALA A 14 15.46 9.40 -16.88
C ALA A 14 15.06 10.05 -18.21
N PRO A 15 15.89 10.04 -19.28
CA PRO A 15 15.54 10.73 -20.53
C PRO A 15 14.28 10.18 -21.24
N THR A 16 13.98 8.90 -21.07
CA THR A 16 12.82 8.23 -21.73
C THR A 16 11.69 7.91 -20.74
N TRP A 17 11.92 8.14 -19.44
CA TRP A 17 11.04 7.70 -18.35
C TRP A 17 9.57 8.08 -18.55
N ASP A 18 9.28 9.36 -18.82
CA ASP A 18 7.90 9.84 -19.00
C ASP A 18 7.22 9.27 -20.25
N ALA A 19 8.00 9.01 -21.31
CA ALA A 19 7.49 8.48 -22.58
C ALA A 19 7.19 6.96 -22.52
N GLU A 20 7.93 6.23 -21.71
CA GLU A 20 7.82 4.77 -21.59
C GLU A 20 6.91 4.36 -20.41
N MET A 21 6.52 5.31 -19.56
CA MET A 21 5.73 5.03 -18.37
C MET A 21 4.30 4.63 -18.72
N ILE A 22 3.91 3.45 -18.26
CA ILE A 22 2.51 2.99 -18.24
C ILE A 22 1.94 3.30 -16.86
N LYS A 23 0.85 4.08 -16.82
CA LYS A 23 0.14 4.40 -15.60
C LYS A 23 -1.36 4.24 -15.79
N ASP A 24 -2.03 3.85 -14.73
CA ASP A 24 -3.49 3.80 -14.65
C ASP A 24 -3.97 4.89 -13.68
N ASP A 25 -4.62 5.90 -14.24
CA ASP A 25 -5.09 7.07 -13.47
C ASP A 25 -6.11 6.65 -12.40
N ALA A 26 -6.96 5.66 -12.66
CA ALA A 26 -7.96 5.19 -11.69
C ALA A 26 -7.30 4.48 -10.50
N ILE A 27 -6.25 3.69 -10.76
CA ILE A 27 -5.48 3.03 -9.70
C ILE A 27 -4.76 4.09 -8.85
N ILE A 28 -4.12 5.09 -9.47
CA ILE A 28 -3.43 6.17 -8.75
C ILE A 28 -4.42 6.95 -7.87
N GLU A 29 -5.58 7.33 -8.42
CA GLU A 29 -6.62 8.02 -7.65
C GLU A 29 -7.10 7.17 -6.46
N GLY A 30 -7.33 5.87 -6.66
CA GLY A 30 -7.68 4.95 -5.57
C GLY A 30 -6.60 4.83 -4.49
N ILE A 31 -5.31 4.78 -4.89
CA ILE A 31 -4.18 4.80 -3.94
C ILE A 31 -4.21 6.08 -3.09
N LEU A 32 -4.46 7.24 -3.71
CA LEU A 32 -4.47 8.51 -3.01
C LEU A 32 -5.74 8.71 -2.17
N ASP A 33 -6.87 8.11 -2.55
CA ASP A 33 -8.07 8.05 -1.71
C ASP A 33 -7.80 7.25 -0.44
N ASN A 34 -7.22 6.06 -0.56
CA ASN A 34 -6.80 5.23 0.57
C ASN A 34 -5.71 5.90 1.43
N ALA A 35 -4.85 6.73 0.84
CA ALA A 35 -3.86 7.54 1.54
C ALA A 35 -4.48 8.77 2.21
N GLU A 36 -5.77 9.04 1.97
CA GLU A 36 -6.50 10.22 2.46
C GLU A 36 -5.78 11.54 2.12
N VAL A 37 -5.26 11.64 0.89
CA VAL A 37 -4.65 12.89 0.41
C VAL A 37 -5.76 13.86 0.04
N THR A 38 -5.87 14.95 0.77
CA THR A 38 -6.92 15.96 0.59
C THR A 38 -6.36 17.39 0.55
N ALA A 39 -7.23 18.34 0.26
CA ALA A 39 -6.87 19.75 0.16
C ALA A 39 -6.25 20.30 1.45
N GLY A 40 -5.27 21.19 1.29
CA GLY A 40 -4.61 21.87 2.39
C GLY A 40 -3.49 21.09 3.07
N MET A 41 -3.19 19.86 2.64
CA MET A 41 -2.15 19.03 3.22
C MET A 41 -0.76 19.33 2.65
N ASP A 42 0.28 19.15 3.48
CA ASP A 42 1.68 19.10 3.04
C ASP A 42 2.05 17.65 2.72
N VAL A 43 2.46 17.38 1.48
CA VAL A 43 2.78 16.03 0.98
C VAL A 43 4.28 15.89 0.70
N LEU A 44 4.89 14.80 1.18
CA LEU A 44 6.21 14.35 0.75
C LEU A 44 6.07 13.16 -0.19
N ASP A 45 6.58 13.29 -1.40
CA ASP A 45 6.67 12.22 -2.40
C ASP A 45 8.10 11.70 -2.44
N VAL A 46 8.29 10.46 -1.98
CA VAL A 46 9.61 9.83 -1.80
C VAL A 46 9.96 8.98 -3.01
N ALA A 47 11.16 9.15 -3.54
CA ALA A 47 11.59 8.64 -4.83
C ALA A 47 10.62 9.09 -5.94
N SER A 48 10.41 10.41 -6.00
CA SER A 48 9.39 11.04 -6.83
C SER A 48 9.64 10.93 -8.34
N GLY A 49 10.83 10.45 -8.73
CA GLY A 49 11.22 10.34 -10.13
C GLY A 49 11.12 11.67 -10.85
N THR A 50 10.46 11.66 -11.98
CA THR A 50 10.19 12.86 -12.79
C THR A 50 8.94 13.65 -12.32
N GLY A 51 8.41 13.37 -11.13
CA GLY A 51 7.23 14.04 -10.56
C GLY A 51 5.90 13.47 -11.07
N VAL A 52 5.83 12.18 -11.26
CA VAL A 52 4.66 11.47 -11.82
C VAL A 52 3.39 11.67 -11.01
N MET A 53 3.52 11.69 -9.69
CA MET A 53 2.39 11.82 -8.78
C MET A 53 1.94 13.28 -8.55
N PHE A 54 2.77 14.27 -8.90
CA PHE A 54 2.50 15.69 -8.61
C PHE A 54 1.19 16.21 -9.20
N PRO A 55 0.79 15.89 -10.46
CA PRO A 55 -0.48 16.35 -11.00
C PRO A 55 -1.69 15.90 -10.18
N TYR A 56 -1.63 14.70 -9.60
CA TYR A 56 -2.73 14.14 -8.79
C TYR A 56 -2.83 14.84 -7.44
N TYR A 57 -1.69 15.15 -6.79
CA TYR A 57 -1.68 15.94 -5.55
C TYR A 57 -2.22 17.36 -5.80
N LEU A 58 -1.74 18.01 -6.86
CA LEU A 58 -2.17 19.37 -7.22
C LEU A 58 -3.68 19.43 -7.54
N LYS A 59 -4.20 18.45 -8.26
CA LYS A 59 -5.64 18.31 -8.56
C LYS A 59 -6.47 18.21 -7.27
N ARG A 60 -5.93 17.59 -6.20
CA ARG A 60 -6.58 17.48 -4.88
C ARG A 60 -6.46 18.74 -4.04
N GLY A 61 -5.76 19.76 -4.50
CA GLY A 61 -5.64 21.06 -3.82
C GLY A 61 -4.75 21.01 -2.57
N VAL A 62 -3.73 20.18 -2.54
CA VAL A 62 -2.77 20.13 -1.42
C VAL A 62 -2.07 21.48 -1.23
N ALA A 63 -1.70 21.82 0.00
CA ALA A 63 -1.01 23.06 0.31
C ALA A 63 0.41 23.09 -0.29
N SER A 64 1.14 21.98 -0.18
CA SER A 64 2.46 21.85 -0.78
C SER A 64 2.78 20.41 -1.17
N VAL A 65 3.62 20.27 -2.20
CA VAL A 65 4.27 19.01 -2.60
C VAL A 65 5.77 19.18 -2.48
N THR A 66 6.41 18.31 -1.73
CA THR A 66 7.87 18.16 -1.72
C THR A 66 8.20 16.82 -2.34
N GLY A 67 8.83 16.81 -3.51
CA GLY A 67 9.39 15.60 -4.11
C GLY A 67 10.85 15.45 -3.71
N ILE A 68 11.28 14.23 -3.41
CA ILE A 68 12.69 13.91 -3.21
C ILE A 68 13.07 12.69 -4.03
N ASP A 69 14.17 12.79 -4.77
CA ASP A 69 14.71 11.65 -5.53
C ASP A 69 16.23 11.61 -5.41
N ILE A 70 16.79 10.40 -5.28
CA ILE A 70 18.24 10.20 -5.16
C ILE A 70 18.96 10.35 -6.51
N SER A 71 18.26 10.19 -7.63
CA SER A 71 18.79 10.36 -8.99
C SER A 71 18.81 11.85 -9.37
N PRO A 72 19.99 12.45 -9.62
CA PRO A 72 20.09 13.83 -10.10
C PRO A 72 19.33 14.07 -11.40
N ALA A 73 19.34 13.11 -12.33
CA ALA A 73 18.66 13.26 -13.62
C ALA A 73 17.13 13.27 -13.45
N MET A 74 16.57 12.38 -12.63
CA MET A 74 15.15 12.35 -12.31
C MET A 74 14.69 13.63 -11.62
N ALA A 75 15.39 14.02 -10.55
CA ALA A 75 15.08 15.23 -9.79
C ALA A 75 15.16 16.49 -10.66
N LYS A 76 16.15 16.56 -11.57
CA LYS A 76 16.27 17.70 -12.50
C LYS A 76 15.05 17.79 -13.43
N ILE A 77 14.61 16.69 -14.03
CA ILE A 77 13.44 16.67 -14.91
C ILE A 77 12.20 17.12 -14.13
N ALA A 78 11.99 16.60 -12.91
CA ALA A 78 10.89 17.04 -12.05
C ALA A 78 10.96 18.54 -11.74
N ALA A 79 12.13 19.04 -11.35
CA ALA A 79 12.33 20.47 -11.05
C ALA A 79 12.05 21.37 -12.25
N ASP A 80 12.52 20.98 -13.43
CA ASP A 80 12.30 21.73 -14.67
C ASP A 80 10.80 21.75 -15.05
N LYS A 81 10.08 20.60 -14.92
CA LYS A 81 8.65 20.48 -15.24
C LYS A 81 7.77 21.35 -14.33
N TYR A 82 8.15 21.54 -13.09
CA TYR A 82 7.35 22.23 -12.09
C TYR A 82 7.97 23.55 -11.62
N ALA A 83 8.92 24.12 -12.38
CA ALA A 83 9.63 25.36 -12.05
C ALA A 83 8.67 26.54 -11.77
N ASP A 84 7.56 26.61 -12.51
CA ASP A 84 6.56 27.68 -12.38
C ASP A 84 5.38 27.31 -11.44
N THR A 85 5.51 26.20 -10.68
CA THR A 85 4.46 25.75 -9.75
C THR A 85 4.86 26.07 -8.31
N PRO A 86 4.37 27.17 -7.72
CA PRO A 86 4.94 27.75 -6.50
C PRO A 86 4.81 26.89 -5.25
N ASN A 87 3.87 25.93 -5.23
CA ASN A 87 3.67 25.00 -4.12
C ASN A 87 4.32 23.62 -4.35
N VAL A 88 5.18 23.50 -5.36
CA VAL A 88 5.99 22.30 -5.62
C VAL A 88 7.47 22.62 -5.34
N ARG A 89 8.12 21.76 -4.57
CA ARG A 89 9.55 21.79 -4.32
C ARG A 89 10.16 20.43 -4.65
N VAL A 90 11.24 20.40 -5.40
CA VAL A 90 11.99 19.17 -5.71
C VAL A 90 13.36 19.22 -5.04
N ILE A 91 13.74 18.13 -4.40
CA ILE A 91 15.03 17.94 -3.72
C ILE A 91 15.74 16.75 -4.39
N CYS A 92 16.98 16.97 -4.83
CA CYS A 92 17.87 15.88 -5.20
C CYS A 92 18.59 15.41 -3.94
N GLY A 93 18.34 14.17 -3.51
CA GLY A 93 18.97 13.64 -2.29
C GLY A 93 18.42 12.32 -1.81
N ASP A 94 19.11 11.75 -0.85
CA ASP A 94 18.70 10.54 -0.15
C ASP A 94 17.75 10.92 1.02
N VAL A 95 16.52 10.47 0.99
CA VAL A 95 15.50 10.78 2.02
C VAL A 95 15.95 10.36 3.43
N GLU A 96 16.76 9.29 3.53
CA GLU A 96 17.27 8.80 4.82
C GLU A 96 18.35 9.70 5.42
N GLN A 97 18.94 10.62 4.64
CA GLN A 97 20.04 11.50 5.07
C GLN A 97 19.73 12.98 4.92
N THR A 98 18.72 13.33 4.12
CA THR A 98 18.36 14.72 3.85
C THR A 98 17.62 15.31 5.06
N PRO A 99 18.07 16.45 5.61
CA PRO A 99 17.32 17.15 6.65
C PRO A 99 16.12 17.88 6.03
N PHE A 100 14.98 17.80 6.71
CA PHE A 100 13.79 18.56 6.36
C PHE A 100 13.49 19.61 7.43
N ASP A 101 13.09 20.79 6.99
CA ASP A 101 12.73 21.93 7.85
C ASP A 101 11.30 21.89 8.39
N ARG A 102 10.52 20.88 7.94
CA ARG A 102 9.11 20.66 8.30
C ARG A 102 8.75 19.20 8.38
N LYS A 103 7.59 18.92 8.94
CA LYS A 103 6.91 17.62 8.89
C LYS A 103 5.76 17.66 7.92
N PHE A 104 5.30 16.47 7.49
CA PHE A 104 4.31 16.29 6.44
C PHE A 104 3.04 15.64 6.99
N ASP A 105 1.89 15.97 6.38
CA ASP A 105 0.61 15.32 6.67
C ASP A 105 0.56 13.94 6.03
N ARG A 106 1.10 13.82 4.81
CA ARG A 106 1.13 12.58 4.03
C ARG A 106 2.51 12.35 3.46
N ILE A 107 2.97 11.11 3.56
CA ILE A 107 4.18 10.64 2.87
C ILE A 107 3.78 9.50 1.97
N VAL A 108 4.15 9.58 0.70
CA VAL A 108 3.85 8.57 -0.32
C VAL A 108 5.16 8.04 -0.91
N VAL A 109 5.28 6.73 -1.01
CA VAL A 109 6.33 6.02 -1.76
C VAL A 109 5.62 5.23 -2.85
N TYR A 110 5.66 5.73 -4.08
CA TYR A 110 4.95 5.12 -5.21
C TYR A 110 5.90 4.46 -6.20
N ASN A 111 5.69 3.18 -6.50
CA ASN A 111 6.48 2.37 -7.44
C ASN A 111 8.01 2.35 -7.17
N ALA A 112 8.45 2.58 -5.92
CA ALA A 112 9.87 2.73 -5.61
C ALA A 112 10.39 1.85 -4.46
N PHE A 113 9.50 1.30 -3.63
CA PHE A 113 9.89 0.63 -2.39
C PHE A 113 10.93 -0.50 -2.54
N PRO A 114 10.92 -1.36 -3.58
CA PRO A 114 11.95 -2.39 -3.78
C PRO A 114 13.38 -1.87 -3.97
N HIS A 115 13.55 -0.58 -4.22
CA HIS A 115 14.85 0.07 -4.43
C HIS A 115 15.50 0.58 -3.13
N PHE A 116 14.84 0.39 -1.99
CA PHE A 116 15.39 0.73 -0.68
C PHE A 116 16.00 -0.50 -0.02
N PRO A 117 17.34 -0.51 0.24
CA PRO A 117 18.03 -1.70 0.75
C PRO A 117 17.69 -2.02 2.21
N ASP A 118 17.30 -1.02 3.00
CA ASP A 118 16.91 -1.17 4.40
C ASP A 118 15.48 -0.62 4.62
N PRO A 119 14.44 -1.43 4.35
CA PRO A 119 13.05 -1.00 4.48
C PRO A 119 12.69 -0.63 5.92
N GLN A 120 13.31 -1.23 6.90
CA GLN A 120 13.04 -0.97 8.31
C GLN A 120 13.56 0.43 8.72
N ASN A 121 14.77 0.77 8.28
CA ASN A 121 15.32 2.11 8.49
C ASN A 121 14.53 3.19 7.74
N LEU A 122 14.15 2.92 6.48
CA LEU A 122 13.30 3.82 5.70
C LEU A 122 12.01 4.15 6.46
N ILE A 123 11.25 3.13 6.87
CA ILE A 123 9.97 3.31 7.59
C ILE A 123 10.17 4.14 8.87
N ARG A 124 11.23 3.87 9.63
CA ARG A 124 11.57 4.61 10.84
C ARG A 124 11.87 6.10 10.55
N VAL A 125 12.65 6.37 9.51
CA VAL A 125 12.97 7.74 9.08
C VAL A 125 11.70 8.47 8.64
N LEU A 126 10.87 7.85 7.80
CA LEU A 126 9.63 8.44 7.31
C LEU A 126 8.64 8.71 8.44
N ALA A 127 8.55 7.82 9.44
CA ALA A 127 7.75 8.07 10.64
C ALA A 127 8.20 9.34 11.40
N GLY A 128 9.51 9.61 11.43
CA GLY A 128 10.09 10.83 12.02
C GLY A 128 9.73 12.11 11.27
N LEU A 129 9.45 12.02 9.95
CA LEU A 129 9.10 13.15 9.08
C LEU A 129 7.60 13.46 9.06
N LEU A 130 6.76 12.60 9.60
CA LEU A 130 5.31 12.83 9.69
C LEU A 130 4.93 13.71 10.88
N LYS A 131 3.94 14.56 10.68
CA LYS A 131 3.19 15.22 11.75
C LYS A 131 2.50 14.16 12.64
N GLU A 132 1.97 14.58 13.79
CA GLU A 132 1.02 13.79 14.55
C GLU A 132 -0.21 13.54 13.65
N ASP A 133 -0.82 12.37 13.71
CA ASP A 133 -1.89 11.92 12.82
C ASP A 133 -1.50 11.86 11.32
N GLY A 134 -0.22 12.01 11.00
CA GLY A 134 0.29 11.89 9.64
C GLY A 134 0.26 10.44 9.15
N ARG A 135 0.10 10.24 7.84
CA ARG A 135 -0.03 8.91 7.23
C ARG A 135 1.11 8.62 6.27
N LEU A 136 1.68 7.41 6.40
CA LEU A 136 2.60 6.83 5.43
C LEU A 136 1.85 5.87 4.51
N THR A 137 2.09 6.01 3.21
CA THR A 137 1.59 5.10 2.18
C THR A 137 2.75 4.58 1.35
N ILE A 138 2.88 3.26 1.24
CA ILE A 138 3.76 2.58 0.29
C ILE A 138 2.86 1.84 -0.69
N ALA A 139 2.96 2.17 -1.98
CA ALA A 139 2.07 1.64 -2.98
C ALA A 139 2.75 1.39 -4.34
N HIS A 140 2.16 0.49 -5.11
CA HIS A 140 2.52 0.20 -6.49
C HIS A 140 1.25 0.10 -7.35
N GLY A 141 1.30 0.67 -8.55
CA GLY A 141 0.22 0.63 -9.55
C GLY A 141 0.17 -0.67 -10.36
N ALA A 142 0.72 -1.76 -9.83
CA ALA A 142 0.70 -3.09 -10.42
C ALA A 142 0.70 -4.16 -9.33
N SER A 143 0.38 -5.41 -9.70
CA SER A 143 0.45 -6.54 -8.77
C SER A 143 1.90 -6.80 -8.34
N ARG A 144 2.07 -7.42 -7.18
CA ARG A 144 3.38 -7.83 -6.68
C ARG A 144 4.10 -8.74 -7.68
N GLU A 145 3.39 -9.70 -8.26
CA GLU A 145 3.92 -10.66 -9.24
C GLU A 145 4.42 -9.94 -10.51
N ALA A 146 3.69 -8.94 -11.00
CA ALA A 146 4.08 -8.15 -12.17
C ALA A 146 5.36 -7.34 -11.87
N ILE A 147 5.46 -6.77 -10.68
CA ILE A 147 6.64 -6.01 -10.24
C ILE A 147 7.85 -6.92 -10.09
N ASP A 148 7.72 -8.06 -9.41
CA ASP A 148 8.80 -9.02 -9.23
C ASP A 148 9.28 -9.57 -10.58
N HIS A 149 8.36 -9.84 -11.52
CA HIS A 149 8.70 -10.26 -12.88
C HIS A 149 9.47 -9.17 -13.64
N HIS A 150 9.02 -7.91 -13.55
CA HIS A 150 9.69 -6.77 -14.18
C HIS A 150 11.12 -6.60 -13.63
N HIS A 151 11.31 -6.82 -12.33
CA HIS A 151 12.62 -6.70 -11.66
C HIS A 151 13.57 -7.87 -11.90
N GLN A 152 13.13 -9.01 -12.44
CA GLN A 152 14.00 -10.12 -12.84
C GLN A 152 14.90 -9.78 -14.05
N GLY A 153 14.63 -8.70 -14.77
CA GLY A 153 15.39 -8.24 -15.93
C GLY A 153 16.50 -7.23 -15.57
N SER A 154 16.49 -6.08 -16.26
CA SER A 154 17.50 -5.02 -16.13
C SER A 154 17.58 -4.39 -14.73
N ALA A 155 16.48 -4.40 -13.99
CA ALA A 155 16.41 -3.85 -12.63
C ALA A 155 16.84 -4.82 -11.52
N SER A 156 17.23 -6.06 -11.81
CA SER A 156 17.58 -7.08 -10.81
C SER A 156 18.72 -6.69 -9.87
N LYS A 157 19.65 -5.86 -10.32
CA LYS A 157 20.78 -5.36 -9.53
C LYS A 157 20.40 -4.21 -8.57
N VAL A 158 19.28 -3.55 -8.83
CA VAL A 158 18.83 -2.35 -8.13
C VAL A 158 17.50 -2.56 -7.39
N SER A 159 17.06 -3.80 -7.23
CA SER A 159 15.83 -4.16 -6.53
C SER A 159 16.06 -5.31 -5.56
N CYS A 160 15.45 -5.21 -4.37
CA CYS A 160 15.37 -6.29 -3.38
C CYS A 160 14.12 -7.18 -3.54
N GLY A 161 13.33 -6.97 -4.60
CA GLY A 161 12.00 -7.56 -4.74
C GLY A 161 10.95 -6.86 -3.87
N LEU A 162 9.67 -7.06 -4.19
CA LEU A 162 8.57 -6.51 -3.40
C LEU A 162 8.12 -7.53 -2.35
N MET A 163 8.32 -7.22 -1.07
CA MET A 163 7.86 -8.07 0.01
C MET A 163 6.33 -8.19 0.03
N SER A 164 5.78 -9.22 0.67
CA SER A 164 4.33 -9.36 0.81
C SER A 164 3.75 -8.19 1.62
N ALA A 165 2.51 -7.80 1.33
CA ALA A 165 1.83 -6.72 2.04
C ALA A 165 1.69 -7.01 3.54
N GLU A 166 1.51 -8.28 3.93
CA GLU A 166 1.48 -8.70 5.32
C GLU A 166 2.86 -8.56 6.02
N HIS A 167 3.96 -8.77 5.29
CA HIS A 167 5.29 -8.52 5.85
C HIS A 167 5.51 -7.03 6.03
N LEU A 168 5.15 -6.20 5.04
CA LEU A 168 5.26 -4.75 5.14
C LEU A 168 4.39 -4.19 6.27
N LYS A 169 3.16 -4.71 6.46
CA LYS A 169 2.29 -4.40 7.61
C LYS A 169 2.99 -4.64 8.95
N LYS A 170 3.73 -5.75 9.09
CA LYS A 170 4.51 -6.04 10.31
C LYS A 170 5.62 -5.02 10.53
N LEU A 171 6.31 -4.57 9.48
CA LEU A 171 7.34 -3.53 9.57
C LEU A 171 6.76 -2.16 9.95
N PHE A 172 5.53 -1.87 9.53
CA PHE A 172 4.80 -0.65 9.92
C PHE A 172 4.43 -0.66 11.42
N GLY A 173 4.07 -1.84 11.97
CA GLY A 173 3.48 -2.00 13.31
C GLY A 173 4.16 -1.22 14.45
N PRO A 174 5.50 -1.11 14.53
CA PRO A 174 6.17 -0.34 15.57
C PRO A 174 5.89 1.16 15.54
N HIS A 175 5.57 1.72 14.37
CA HIS A 175 5.44 3.17 14.16
C HIS A 175 4.04 3.60 13.73
N PHE A 176 3.23 2.70 13.19
CA PHE A 176 1.96 3.01 12.55
C PHE A 176 0.82 2.11 13.01
N GLN A 177 -0.37 2.67 13.09
CA GLN A 177 -1.61 1.91 13.03
C GLN A 177 -1.94 1.68 11.56
N VAL A 178 -1.79 0.44 11.09
CA VAL A 178 -2.06 0.08 9.70
C VAL A 178 -3.56 -0.06 9.49
N GLU A 179 -4.09 0.64 8.49
CA GLU A 179 -5.52 0.66 8.17
C GLU A 179 -5.81 0.12 6.77
N VAL A 180 -4.82 0.17 5.86
CA VAL A 180 -4.96 -0.32 4.49
C VAL A 180 -3.89 -1.36 4.20
N VAL A 181 -4.31 -2.54 3.74
CA VAL A 181 -3.44 -3.60 3.24
C VAL A 181 -4.08 -4.18 1.99
N ILE A 182 -3.52 -3.89 0.83
CA ILE A 182 -4.02 -4.34 -0.46
C ILE A 182 -2.87 -5.02 -1.22
N SER A 183 -3.11 -6.22 -1.72
CA SER A 183 -2.22 -6.90 -2.65
C SER A 183 -3.09 -7.75 -3.58
N ASN A 184 -3.39 -7.21 -4.75
CA ASN A 184 -4.25 -7.86 -5.73
C ASN A 184 -3.63 -7.78 -7.14
N ARG A 185 -4.35 -8.25 -8.16
CA ARG A 185 -3.87 -8.24 -9.55
C ARG A 185 -3.64 -6.84 -10.16
N HIS A 186 -4.14 -5.79 -9.53
CA HIS A 186 -4.11 -4.42 -10.06
C HIS A 186 -3.17 -3.50 -9.30
N MET A 187 -3.04 -3.70 -8.00
CA MET A 187 -2.28 -2.80 -7.16
C MET A 187 -1.76 -3.48 -5.89
N TYR A 188 -0.73 -2.87 -5.33
CA TYR A 188 -0.20 -3.18 -4.00
C TYR A 188 -0.21 -1.91 -3.17
N GLN A 189 -0.70 -1.97 -1.92
CA GLN A 189 -0.68 -0.82 -1.02
C GLN A 189 -0.67 -1.25 0.44
N VAL A 190 0.18 -0.61 1.24
CA VAL A 190 0.09 -0.60 2.70
C VAL A 190 0.11 0.85 3.16
N SER A 191 -0.88 1.21 3.99
CA SER A 191 -1.01 2.58 4.50
C SER A 191 -1.40 2.55 5.98
N GLY A 192 -0.82 3.47 6.75
CA GLY A 192 -1.09 3.56 8.19
C GLY A 192 -0.87 4.96 8.74
N VAL A 193 -1.60 5.28 9.80
CA VAL A 193 -1.49 6.52 10.56
C VAL A 193 -0.39 6.36 11.60
N LYS A 194 0.42 7.39 11.78
CA LYS A 194 1.48 7.42 12.77
C LYS A 194 0.89 7.24 14.18
N ARG A 195 1.52 6.37 14.96
CA ARG A 195 1.16 6.20 16.38
C ARG A 195 1.67 7.39 17.18
N ASP A 196 0.87 7.88 18.12
CA ASP A 196 1.30 8.90 19.07
C ASP A 196 2.48 8.40 19.90
N SER A 197 3.48 9.27 20.07
CA SER A 197 4.67 8.98 20.86
C SER A 197 4.40 8.96 22.39
N LEU A 198 3.14 9.09 22.81
CA LEU A 198 2.73 9.25 24.22
C LEU A 198 2.06 8.00 24.79
N VAL A 199 2.60 6.81 24.52
CA VAL A 199 2.34 5.67 25.43
C VAL A 199 3.65 5.30 26.09
N HIS A 200 4.09 6.12 27.05
CA HIS A 200 4.84 5.60 28.16
C HIS A 200 3.92 4.67 28.94
N ASP A 201 4.29 3.40 28.92
CA ASP A 201 3.75 2.36 29.78
C ASP A 201 3.76 2.83 31.25
N HIS A 202 2.65 3.35 31.71
CA HIS A 202 2.32 3.39 33.11
C HIS A 202 1.22 2.34 33.32
N GLY A 203 1.68 1.14 33.66
CA GLY A 203 0.83 0.08 34.15
C GLY A 203 -0.07 0.57 35.31
N HIS A 204 -1.32 0.82 34.97
CA HIS A 204 -2.44 0.75 35.91
C HIS A 204 -3.51 -0.08 35.25
N GLY A 205 -3.53 -1.35 35.66
CA GLY A 205 -4.55 -2.31 35.28
C GLY A 205 -5.93 -1.84 35.72
N HIS A 206 -6.78 -1.63 34.74
CA HIS A 206 -8.20 -1.87 34.91
C HIS A 206 -8.56 -2.96 33.91
N PRO A 207 -9.05 -4.11 34.36
CA PRO A 207 -9.56 -5.14 33.48
C PRO A 207 -10.79 -4.58 32.75
N PRO A 208 -10.96 -4.86 31.45
CA PRO A 208 -12.21 -4.59 30.77
C PRO A 208 -13.31 -5.45 31.40
N PRO A 209 -14.58 -5.04 31.36
CA PRO A 209 -15.68 -5.81 31.91
C PRO A 209 -15.73 -7.17 31.21
N HIS A 210 -15.71 -8.22 32.02
CA HIS A 210 -15.86 -9.59 31.56
C HIS A 210 -17.24 -9.79 30.91
N ASP A 211 -17.25 -9.99 29.60
CA ASP A 211 -18.36 -10.63 28.93
C ASP A 211 -18.15 -12.17 29.11
N PRO A 212 -19.06 -12.89 29.75
CA PRO A 212 -18.85 -14.31 30.09
C PRO A 212 -19.25 -15.24 28.92
N ALA A 213 -18.62 -15.11 27.74
CA ALA A 213 -18.90 -15.97 26.60
C ALA A 213 -17.67 -16.35 25.74
N HIS A 214 -16.44 -16.26 26.28
CA HIS A 214 -15.26 -16.86 25.64
C HIS A 214 -14.61 -17.84 26.61
N ALA A 215 -15.17 -19.04 26.66
CA ALA A 215 -14.47 -20.21 27.14
C ALA A 215 -13.75 -20.86 25.95
N ALA A 216 -12.41 -20.96 26.06
CA ALA A 216 -11.51 -21.83 25.32
C ALA A 216 -11.40 -21.64 23.80
N ALA A 217 -10.53 -20.73 23.36
CA ALA A 217 -9.70 -20.97 22.19
C ALA A 217 -8.30 -21.30 22.74
N ASP A 218 -7.95 -22.56 22.82
CA ASP A 218 -6.79 -22.99 23.60
C ASP A 218 -5.55 -23.31 22.74
N THR A 219 -5.63 -23.24 21.40
CA THR A 219 -4.47 -23.50 20.54
C THR A 219 -4.32 -22.48 19.40
N PRO A 220 -3.09 -22.23 18.91
CA PRO A 220 -2.86 -21.41 17.70
C PRO A 220 -3.62 -21.93 16.45
N MET A 221 -3.97 -23.22 16.43
CA MET A 221 -4.76 -23.82 15.37
C MET A 221 -6.22 -23.41 15.44
N ASP A 222 -6.81 -23.32 16.65
CA ASP A 222 -8.22 -22.89 16.81
C ASP A 222 -8.41 -21.43 16.39
N GLU A 223 -7.44 -20.55 16.69
CA GLU A 223 -7.43 -19.16 16.20
C GLU A 223 -7.35 -19.11 14.66
N LEU A 224 -6.51 -19.94 14.06
CA LEU A 224 -6.38 -20.01 12.60
C LEU A 224 -7.66 -20.50 11.94
N LEU A 225 -8.30 -21.56 12.48
CA LEU A 225 -9.56 -22.10 11.99
C LEU A 225 -10.71 -21.09 12.15
N ALA A 226 -10.73 -20.35 13.26
CA ALA A 226 -11.71 -19.27 13.47
C ALA A 226 -11.54 -18.14 12.44
N LEU A 227 -10.31 -17.75 12.15
CA LEU A 227 -10.01 -16.74 11.13
C LEU A 227 -10.42 -17.23 9.73
N MET A 228 -10.12 -18.47 9.38
CA MET A 228 -10.53 -19.06 8.09
C MET A 228 -12.05 -19.12 7.94
N LYS A 229 -12.79 -19.52 9.00
CA LYS A 229 -14.26 -19.50 9.02
C LYS A 229 -14.82 -18.09 8.79
N TYR A 230 -14.22 -17.10 9.45
CA TYR A 230 -14.60 -15.70 9.26
C TYR A 230 -14.37 -15.26 7.80
N MET A 231 -13.22 -15.62 7.19
CA MET A 231 -12.90 -15.28 5.80
C MET A 231 -13.88 -15.89 4.81
N VAL A 232 -14.27 -17.17 5.00
CA VAL A 232 -15.27 -17.83 4.14
C VAL A 232 -16.61 -17.08 4.19
N GLY A 233 -17.12 -16.78 5.39
CA GLY A 233 -18.39 -16.05 5.53
C GLY A 233 -18.32 -14.61 5.01
N HIS A 234 -17.18 -13.94 5.18
CA HIS A 234 -16.96 -12.58 4.67
C HIS A 234 -16.93 -12.54 3.14
N ASN A 235 -16.28 -13.53 2.52
CA ASN A 235 -16.24 -13.65 1.06
C ASN A 235 -17.62 -13.94 0.47
N ASP A 236 -18.44 -14.77 1.12
CA ASP A 236 -19.84 -15.03 0.70
C ASP A 236 -20.66 -13.74 0.70
N ALA A 237 -20.52 -12.90 1.74
CA ALA A 237 -21.20 -11.61 1.80
C ALA A 237 -20.80 -10.69 0.63
N HIS A 238 -19.52 -10.62 0.31
CA HIS A 238 -19.04 -9.82 -0.83
C HIS A 238 -19.51 -10.37 -2.19
N ALA A 239 -19.56 -11.69 -2.36
CA ALA A 239 -20.11 -12.29 -3.58
C ALA A 239 -21.60 -11.91 -3.77
N GLN A 240 -22.38 -11.86 -2.68
CA GLN A 240 -23.78 -11.42 -2.72
C GLN A 240 -23.92 -9.93 -3.06
N GLU A 241 -23.09 -9.06 -2.46
CA GLU A 241 -23.07 -7.62 -2.78
C GLU A 241 -22.73 -7.36 -4.25
N LEU A 242 -21.78 -8.11 -4.81
CA LEU A 242 -21.41 -8.03 -6.23
C LEU A 242 -22.55 -8.50 -7.13
N ALA A 243 -23.28 -9.55 -6.75
CA ALA A 243 -24.44 -10.03 -7.49
C ALA A 243 -25.58 -8.99 -7.51
N GLU A 244 -25.84 -8.31 -6.38
CA GLU A 244 -26.82 -7.23 -6.31
C GLU A 244 -26.42 -6.02 -7.19
N LEU A 245 -25.13 -5.68 -7.24
CA LEU A 245 -24.58 -4.68 -8.15
C LEU A 245 -24.75 -5.09 -9.63
N ALA A 246 -24.53 -6.37 -9.95
CA ALA A 246 -24.74 -6.89 -11.28
C ALA A 246 -26.21 -6.74 -11.72
N ASP A 247 -27.15 -7.05 -10.83
CA ASP A 247 -28.59 -6.89 -11.11
C ASP A 247 -28.96 -5.42 -11.39
N GLN A 248 -28.37 -4.46 -10.66
CA GLN A 248 -28.57 -3.04 -10.93
C GLN A 248 -28.01 -2.63 -12.30
N LEU A 249 -26.85 -3.18 -12.72
CA LEU A 249 -26.30 -2.96 -14.05
C LEU A 249 -27.19 -3.56 -15.15
N SER A 250 -27.79 -4.70 -14.91
CA SER A 250 -28.77 -5.34 -15.80
C SER A 250 -30.01 -4.46 -15.97
N ALA A 251 -30.55 -3.95 -14.86
CA ALA A 251 -31.71 -3.04 -14.87
C ALA A 251 -31.40 -1.71 -15.58
N ALA A 252 -30.15 -1.25 -15.54
CA ALA A 252 -29.67 -0.07 -16.26
C ALA A 252 -29.31 -0.35 -17.73
N GLY A 253 -29.59 -1.54 -18.26
CA GLY A 253 -29.33 -1.93 -19.65
C GLY A 253 -27.85 -2.16 -19.97
N LYS A 254 -26.97 -2.32 -19.00
CA LYS A 254 -25.53 -2.52 -19.14
C LYS A 254 -25.18 -4.01 -19.24
N SER A 255 -25.77 -4.73 -20.19
CA SER A 255 -25.69 -6.20 -20.31
C SER A 255 -24.26 -6.75 -20.41
N ARG A 256 -23.28 -6.00 -20.94
CA ARG A 256 -21.89 -6.45 -20.98
C ARG A 256 -21.27 -6.40 -19.58
N ALA A 257 -21.41 -5.28 -18.87
CA ALA A 257 -20.91 -5.12 -17.51
C ALA A 257 -21.57 -6.11 -16.53
N TYR A 258 -22.89 -6.38 -16.70
CA TYR A 258 -23.57 -7.43 -15.97
C TYR A 258 -22.88 -8.79 -16.11
N ARG A 259 -22.61 -9.25 -17.35
CA ARG A 259 -21.97 -10.54 -17.56
C ARG A 259 -20.56 -10.59 -16.97
N GLU A 260 -19.74 -9.56 -17.22
CA GLU A 260 -18.38 -9.48 -16.66
C GLU A 260 -18.40 -9.52 -15.13
N LEU A 261 -19.37 -8.85 -14.48
CA LEU A 261 -19.49 -8.87 -13.02
C LEU A 261 -20.01 -10.22 -12.50
N MET A 262 -20.94 -10.89 -13.21
CA MET A 262 -21.40 -12.24 -12.85
C MET A 262 -20.29 -13.29 -13.00
N ASP A 263 -19.38 -13.13 -13.97
CA ASP A 263 -18.20 -13.99 -14.08
C ASP A 263 -17.28 -13.79 -12.85
N VAL A 264 -17.11 -12.56 -12.37
CA VAL A 264 -16.38 -12.28 -11.11
C VAL A 264 -17.07 -12.91 -9.90
N VAL A 265 -18.38 -12.83 -9.80
CA VAL A 265 -19.15 -13.50 -8.70
C VAL A 265 -18.89 -15.00 -8.74
N SER A 266 -18.97 -15.63 -9.92
CA SER A 266 -18.69 -17.05 -10.07
C SER A 266 -17.26 -17.44 -9.67
N ASP A 267 -16.26 -16.60 -9.99
CA ASP A 267 -14.88 -16.81 -9.56
C ASP A 267 -14.74 -16.71 -8.04
N PHE A 268 -15.42 -15.75 -7.40
CA PHE A 268 -15.48 -15.62 -5.94
C PHE A 268 -16.07 -16.86 -5.28
N ASP A 269 -17.21 -17.35 -5.77
CA ASP A 269 -17.87 -18.56 -5.26
C ASP A 269 -16.95 -19.78 -5.37
N MET A 270 -16.24 -19.92 -6.51
CA MET A 270 -15.33 -21.03 -6.74
C MET A 270 -14.12 -20.98 -5.79
N VAL A 271 -13.53 -19.80 -5.59
CA VAL A 271 -12.39 -19.62 -4.66
C VAL A 271 -12.85 -19.88 -3.23
N ASN A 272 -14.03 -19.38 -2.85
CA ASN A 272 -14.58 -19.55 -1.52
C ASN A 272 -14.92 -21.01 -1.20
N ALA A 273 -15.48 -21.74 -2.17
CA ALA A 273 -15.72 -23.18 -2.04
C ALA A 273 -14.42 -23.99 -1.82
N ARG A 274 -13.32 -23.58 -2.46
CA ARG A 274 -12.00 -24.20 -2.25
C ARG A 274 -11.44 -23.88 -0.85
N LEU A 275 -11.63 -22.67 -0.37
CA LEU A 275 -11.24 -22.27 0.98
C LEU A 275 -12.02 -23.04 2.05
N ASP A 276 -13.34 -23.21 1.85
CA ASP A 276 -14.21 -24.00 2.72
C ASP A 276 -13.83 -25.50 2.72
N ALA A 277 -13.40 -26.03 1.58
CA ALA A 277 -12.91 -27.40 1.49
C ALA A 277 -11.64 -27.61 2.33
N VAL A 278 -10.66 -26.69 2.25
CA VAL A 278 -9.46 -26.71 3.08
C VAL A 278 -9.81 -26.60 4.57
N LEU A 279 -10.74 -25.71 4.91
CA LEU A 279 -11.19 -25.55 6.29
C LEU A 279 -11.82 -26.84 6.84
N LYS A 280 -12.63 -27.53 6.03
CA LYS A 280 -13.23 -28.81 6.41
C LYS A 280 -12.17 -29.90 6.60
N GLU A 281 -11.18 -29.99 5.74
CA GLU A 281 -10.07 -30.94 5.87
C GLU A 281 -9.29 -30.73 7.18
N LEU A 282 -8.93 -29.49 7.49
CA LEU A 282 -8.20 -29.14 8.72
C LEU A 282 -9.03 -29.40 10.00
N THR A 283 -10.36 -29.21 9.94
CA THR A 283 -11.25 -29.49 11.08
C THR A 283 -11.47 -30.99 11.33
N VAL A 284 -11.32 -31.84 10.32
CA VAL A 284 -11.40 -33.30 10.47
C VAL A 284 -10.10 -33.85 11.10
N ASP A 285 -8.93 -33.33 10.69
CA ASP A 285 -7.63 -33.78 11.21
C ASP A 285 -7.48 -33.46 12.70
N THR A 286 -7.96 -32.29 13.15
CA THR A 286 -7.95 -31.94 14.59
C THR A 286 -8.90 -32.79 15.45
N ALA A 287 -9.96 -33.36 14.88
CA ALA A 287 -10.89 -34.25 15.60
C ALA A 287 -10.40 -35.72 15.66
N ALA A 288 -9.33 -36.06 14.94
CA ALA A 288 -8.76 -37.42 14.92
C ALA A 288 -7.55 -37.56 15.86
N GLU A 289 -7.02 -36.45 16.41
CA GLU A 289 -5.90 -36.45 17.36
C GLU A 289 -6.32 -36.34 18.85
N ASP A 290 -7.61 -36.16 19.15
CA ASP A 290 -8.24 -36.27 20.47
C ASP A 290 -8.88 -37.65 20.68
#